data_b587758919317bf246720fd43b90be1f
#
_entry.id   b587758919317bf246720fd43b90be1f
#
_cell.length_a   1.000
_cell.length_b   1.000
_cell.length_c   1.000
_cell.angle_alpha   90.00
_cell.angle_beta   90.00
_cell.angle_gamma   90.00
#
_symmetry.space_group_name_H-M   'P 1'
#
loop_
_entity.id
_entity.type
_entity.pdbx_description
1 polymer ?
#
loop_
_entity_poly.entity_id
_entity_poly.type
_entity_poly.pdbx_seq_one_letter_code
_entity_poly.pdbx_strand_id
1 'polypeptide(L)' 'MTNHTPEQGAGTRPSTLDTHSEEERLRLLETHVQTLADAVRALAQGLENIPTQDDAPAAEAAARGARLAHELLLSQGL' A
#
# COMPACT_ATOMS: atom_id res chain seq x y z
N MET A 1 -5.81 -22.26 43.60
CA MET A 1 -5.63 -21.86 42.99
C MET A 1 -5.52 -21.26 42.18
N THR A 2 -5.65 -21.33 42.17
CA THR A 2 -5.54 -20.69 41.57
C THR A 2 -5.61 -20.22 40.59
N ASN A 3 -5.62 -20.20 40.47
CA ASN A 3 -5.65 -19.57 39.64
C ASN A 3 -5.54 -19.09 38.78
N HIS A 4 -5.35 -19.14 38.66
CA HIS A 4 -5.13 -18.61 37.89
C HIS A 4 -4.91 -18.04 37.15
N THR A 5 -4.85 -18.17 37.12
CA THR A 5 -5.09 -17.51 36.42
C THR A 5 -4.28 -16.59 35.75
N PRO A 6 -3.39 -16.37 35.84
CA PRO A 6 -2.39 -15.52 35.25
C PRO A 6 -2.21 -15.68 33.80
N GLU A 7 -2.42 -16.83 33.32
CA GLU A 7 -2.30 -16.98 31.90
C GLU A 7 -3.31 -16.15 31.18
N GLN A 8 -4.37 -15.84 31.84
CA GLN A 8 -5.25 -14.91 31.18
C GLN A 8 -4.64 -13.58 31.01
N GLY A 9 -3.93 -13.11 32.01
CA GLY A 9 -3.26 -11.86 31.88
C GLY A 9 -2.26 -11.88 30.76
N ALA A 10 -1.51 -12.95 30.69
CA ALA A 10 -0.51 -13.07 29.65
C ALA A 10 -1.19 -13.15 28.29
N GLY A 11 -2.27 -13.89 28.20
CA GLY A 11 -2.91 -14.04 26.92
C GLY A 11 -3.58 -12.78 26.42
N THR A 12 -4.09 -11.98 27.34
CA THR A 12 -4.87 -10.82 26.90
C THR A 12 -4.04 -9.57 26.75
N ARG A 13 -2.84 -9.57 27.31
CA ARG A 13 -2.02 -8.38 27.24
C ARG A 13 -0.92 -8.59 26.23
N PRO A 14 -0.82 -7.75 25.20
CA PRO A 14 0.25 -7.90 24.24
C PRO A 14 1.58 -7.58 24.88
N SER A 15 2.59 -8.30 24.50
CA SER A 15 3.93 -8.02 24.93
C SER A 15 4.46 -6.83 24.15
N THR A 16 5.62 -6.33 24.56
CA THR A 16 6.27 -5.27 23.83
C THR A 16 6.57 -5.72 22.40
N LEU A 17 6.99 -6.97 22.25
CA LEU A 17 7.27 -7.49 20.91
C LEU A 17 6.01 -7.52 20.06
N ASP A 18 4.89 -7.92 20.65
CA ASP A 18 3.64 -7.95 19.89
C ASP A 18 3.23 -6.55 19.48
N THR A 19 3.41 -5.57 20.37
CA THR A 19 3.07 -4.21 20.02
C THR A 19 3.95 -3.71 18.89
N HIS A 20 5.24 -4.00 18.93
CA HIS A 20 6.13 -3.62 17.85
C HIS A 20 5.71 -4.26 16.54
N SER A 21 5.33 -5.53 16.59
CA SER A 21 4.90 -6.23 15.39
C SER A 21 3.67 -5.58 14.80
N GLU A 22 2.73 -5.19 15.64
CA GLU A 22 1.53 -4.55 15.17
C GLU A 22 1.82 -3.20 14.58
N GLU A 23 2.69 -2.43 15.24
CA GLU A 23 3.07 -1.13 14.71
C GLU A 23 3.77 -1.25 13.38
N GLU A 24 4.62 -2.25 13.26
CA GLU A 24 5.32 -2.46 12.00
C GLU A 24 4.36 -2.85 10.89
N ARG A 25 3.38 -3.70 11.22
CA ARG A 25 2.39 -4.08 10.23
C ARG A 25 1.54 -2.89 9.81
N LEU A 26 1.19 -2.03 10.76
CA LEU A 26 0.41 -0.84 10.42
C LEU A 26 1.20 0.09 9.53
N ARG A 27 2.47 0.29 9.84
CA ARG A 27 3.31 1.13 9.00
C ARG A 27 3.42 0.56 7.60
N LEU A 28 3.56 -0.76 7.50
CA LEU A 28 3.65 -1.39 6.21
C LEU A 28 2.36 -1.21 5.44
N LEU A 29 1.23 -1.37 6.11
CA LEU A 29 -0.06 -1.16 5.46
C LEU A 29 -0.22 0.28 5.02
N GLU A 30 0.19 1.23 5.85
CA GLU A 30 0.13 2.63 5.46
C GLU A 30 0.98 2.90 4.24
N THR A 31 2.17 2.32 4.20
CA THR A 31 3.03 2.47 3.05
C THR A 31 2.39 1.88 1.81
N HIS A 32 1.78 0.72 1.94
CA HIS A 32 1.11 0.09 0.81
C HIS A 32 -0.06 0.92 0.32
N VAL A 33 -0.84 1.47 1.25
CA VAL A 33 -1.95 2.32 0.86
C VAL A 33 -1.45 3.56 0.14
N GLN A 34 -0.38 4.16 0.66
CA GLN A 34 0.19 5.33 0.01
C GLN A 34 0.66 5.00 -1.39
N THR A 35 1.32 3.86 -1.54
CA THR A 35 1.81 3.44 -2.86
C THR A 35 0.66 3.19 -3.82
N LEU A 36 -0.40 2.55 -3.34
CA LEU A 36 -1.56 2.32 -4.18
C LEU A 36 -2.19 3.63 -4.61
N ALA A 37 -2.29 4.58 -3.69
CA ALA A 37 -2.83 5.89 -4.04
C ALA A 37 -1.96 6.58 -5.08
N ASP A 38 -0.65 6.50 -4.92
CA ASP A 38 0.26 7.11 -5.89
C ASP A 38 0.15 6.42 -7.24
N ALA A 39 0.01 5.11 -7.25
CA ALA A 39 -0.15 4.38 -8.50
C ALA A 39 -1.43 4.77 -9.21
N VAL A 40 -2.50 4.91 -8.45
CA VAL A 40 -3.77 5.34 -9.05
C VAL A 40 -3.64 6.73 -9.62
N ARG A 41 -2.96 7.63 -8.90
CA ARG A 41 -2.74 8.98 -9.43
C ARG A 41 -1.93 8.96 -10.71
N ALA A 42 -0.91 8.12 -10.77
CA ALA A 42 -0.11 8.02 -11.98
C ALA A 42 -0.95 7.55 -13.16
N LEU A 43 -1.78 6.56 -12.92
CA LEU A 43 -2.69 6.10 -13.96
C LEU A 43 -3.65 7.20 -14.38
N ALA A 44 -4.23 7.88 -13.40
CA ALA A 44 -5.19 8.94 -13.69
C ALA A 44 -4.54 10.05 -14.50
N GLN A 45 -3.33 10.44 -14.12
CA GLN A 45 -2.64 11.50 -14.86
C GLN A 45 -2.36 11.08 -16.29
N GLY A 46 -1.97 9.84 -16.48
CA GLY A 46 -1.74 9.34 -17.81
C GLY A 46 -3.01 9.39 -18.66
N LEU A 47 -4.14 9.04 -18.05
CA LEU A 47 -5.39 9.06 -18.75
C LEU A 47 -5.91 10.48 -19.00
N GLU A 48 -5.73 11.35 -18.01
CA GLU A 48 -6.21 12.72 -18.14
C GLU A 48 -5.48 13.50 -19.20
N ASN A 49 -4.25 13.13 -19.47
CA ASN A 49 -3.46 13.85 -20.45
C ASN A 49 -3.66 13.34 -21.87
N ILE A 50 -4.61 12.48 -22.08
CA ILE A 50 -4.87 11.92 -23.40
C ILE A 50 -5.63 12.92 -24.25
N PRO A 51 -5.07 13.32 -25.40
CA PRO A 51 -5.83 14.14 -26.34
C PRO A 51 -7.00 13.33 -26.89
N THR A 52 -8.09 14.00 -27.12
CA THR A 52 -9.29 13.30 -27.51
C THR A 52 -9.26 12.81 -28.95
N GLN A 53 -8.32 13.31 -29.76
CA GLN A 53 -8.38 13.03 -31.18
C GLN A 53 -7.15 12.41 -31.76
N ASP A 54 -6.11 12.24 -30.98
CA ASP A 54 -4.87 11.71 -31.50
C ASP A 54 -4.47 10.50 -30.70
N ASP A 55 -4.47 9.35 -31.35
CA ASP A 55 -4.29 8.10 -30.67
C ASP A 55 -2.86 7.85 -30.21
N ALA A 56 -1.88 8.31 -30.99
CA ALA A 56 -0.49 7.99 -30.65
C ALA A 56 -0.02 8.67 -29.36
N PRO A 57 -0.20 9.98 -29.21
CA PRO A 57 0.17 10.60 -27.94
C PRO A 57 -0.67 10.10 -26.77
N ALA A 58 -1.93 9.78 -27.03
CA ALA A 58 -2.79 9.24 -26.00
C ALA A 58 -2.27 7.89 -25.52
N ALA A 59 -1.90 7.03 -26.46
CA ALA A 59 -1.38 5.73 -26.11
C ALA A 59 -0.09 5.86 -25.33
N GLU A 60 0.77 6.80 -25.73
CA GLU A 60 2.03 6.99 -25.02
C GLU A 60 1.80 7.49 -23.60
N ALA A 61 0.88 8.44 -23.43
CA ALA A 61 0.59 8.98 -22.13
C ALA A 61 0.03 7.90 -21.20
N ALA A 62 -0.90 7.10 -21.73
CA ALA A 62 -1.45 6.01 -20.95
C ALA A 62 -0.38 4.99 -20.58
N ALA A 63 0.49 4.67 -21.54
CA ALA A 63 1.55 3.70 -21.27
C ALA A 63 2.52 4.21 -20.22
N ARG A 64 2.85 5.50 -20.26
CA ARG A 64 3.75 6.06 -19.25
C ARG A 64 3.12 6.01 -17.88
N GLY A 65 1.83 6.37 -17.77
CA GLY A 65 1.14 6.30 -16.51
C GLY A 65 1.08 4.89 -15.97
N ALA A 66 0.77 3.94 -16.84
CA ALA A 66 0.68 2.55 -16.44
C ALA A 66 2.06 2.03 -16.01
N ARG A 67 3.10 2.40 -16.73
CA ARG A 67 4.45 1.96 -16.35
C ARG A 67 4.86 2.53 -15.02
N LEU A 68 4.60 3.81 -14.80
CA LEU A 68 4.94 4.42 -13.54
C LEU A 68 4.18 3.77 -12.40
N ALA A 69 2.88 3.53 -12.58
CA ALA A 69 2.10 2.88 -11.56
C ALA A 69 2.65 1.50 -11.26
N HIS A 70 3.01 0.76 -12.30
CA HIS A 70 3.59 -0.57 -12.13
C HIS A 70 4.89 -0.52 -11.35
N GLU A 71 5.75 0.44 -11.67
CA GLU A 71 7.01 0.57 -10.97
C GLU A 71 6.81 0.90 -9.51
N LEU A 72 5.85 1.78 -9.22
CA LEU A 72 5.54 2.10 -7.84
C LEU A 72 5.08 0.87 -7.06
N LEU A 73 4.22 0.09 -7.68
CA LEU A 73 3.73 -1.12 -7.04
C LEU A 73 4.87 -2.10 -6.80
N LEU A 74 5.71 -2.31 -7.80
CA LEU A 74 6.82 -3.24 -7.68
C LEU A 74 7.78 -2.81 -6.59
N SER A 75 8.00 -1.51 -6.43
CA SER A 75 8.93 -1.03 -5.42
C SER A 75 8.47 -1.43 -4.01
N GLN A 76 7.20 -1.68 -3.82
CA GLN A 76 6.66 -2.10 -2.54
C GLN A 76 6.35 -3.59 -2.50
N GLY A 77 6.72 -4.33 -3.53
CA GLY A 77 6.43 -5.74 -3.56
C GLY A 77 4.98 -6.07 -3.86
N LEU A 78 4.29 -5.11 -4.42
CA LEU A 78 2.91 -5.30 -4.80
C LEU A 78 2.82 -5.63 -6.27
#